data_68d1b6bf0cdcd596501f866dc88c6e02
#
_entry.id   68d1b6bf0cdcd596501f866dc88c6e02
#
_cell.length_a   1.000
_cell.length_b   1.000
_cell.length_c   1.000
_cell.angle_alpha   90.00
_cell.angle_beta   90.00
_cell.angle_gamma   90.00
#
_symmetry.space_group_name_H-M   'P 1'
#
loop_
_entity.id
_entity.type
_entity.pdbx_description
1 polymer ?
#
loop_
_entity_poly.entity_id
_entity_poly.type
_entity_poly.pdbx_seq_one_letter_code
_entity_poly.pdbx_strand_id
1 'polypeptide(L)'
;MKSVFRKDQQIVAFLNSLIIEKGLSKNTIQSYESDIYQLYQWNISKNKKRITEIKKIDTSQYISYLFSQNLKSTSVNRKISSLKTFFNFLLKKKLINANPFADQIMPKKPISLPKSISEDDVVKLLDAPKPDSLIGLRDKAMLELLYASGVRISELVNIKSVSYTHLRAHETG
;
A
#
# COMPACT_ATOMS: atom_id res chain seq x y z
N MET A 1 13.93 14.87 -13.90
CA MET A 1 13.13 15.12 -12.69
C MET A 1 13.18 13.96 -11.68
N LYS A 2 12.89 12.72 -12.06
CA LYS A 2 12.93 11.56 -11.15
C LYS A 2 14.32 11.25 -10.58
N SER A 3 15.39 11.54 -11.32
CA SER A 3 16.79 11.40 -10.86
C SER A 3 17.16 12.42 -9.77
N VAL A 4 16.67 13.65 -9.85
CA VAL A 4 16.92 14.69 -8.84
C VAL A 4 16.14 14.38 -7.55
N PHE A 5 14.89 13.94 -7.67
CA PHE A 5 14.08 13.50 -6.54
C PHE A 5 14.75 12.36 -5.75
N ARG A 6 15.31 11.35 -6.45
CA ARG A 6 16.01 10.22 -5.82
C ARG A 6 17.38 10.58 -5.23
N LYS A 7 17.89 11.78 -5.52
CA LYS A 7 19.12 12.31 -4.92
C LYS A 7 18.84 13.22 -3.71
N ASP A 8 17.57 13.54 -3.44
CA ASP A 8 17.21 14.32 -2.25
C ASP A 8 17.49 13.48 -0.99
N GLN A 9 18.49 13.90 -0.22
CA GLN A 9 18.95 13.18 0.97
C GLN A 9 17.85 12.95 2.01
N GLN A 10 16.91 13.88 2.12
CA GLN A 10 15.82 13.81 3.10
C GLN A 10 14.81 12.72 2.72
N ILE A 11 14.50 12.61 1.43
CA ILE A 11 13.59 11.59 0.90
C ILE A 11 14.23 10.22 1.02
N VAL A 12 15.50 10.09 0.63
CA VAL A 12 16.26 8.83 0.76
C VAL A 12 16.34 8.39 2.22
N ALA A 13 16.69 9.31 3.14
CA ALA A 13 16.75 9.01 4.57
C ALA A 13 15.40 8.56 5.13
N PHE A 14 14.31 9.19 4.70
CA PHE A 14 12.96 8.78 5.07
C PHE A 14 12.63 7.37 4.58
N LEU A 15 12.83 7.09 3.29
CA LEU A 15 12.54 5.77 2.72
C LEU A 15 13.36 4.66 3.41
N ASN A 16 14.63 4.94 3.71
CA ASN A 16 15.48 4.02 4.46
C ASN A 16 14.96 3.81 5.90
N SER A 17 14.46 4.84 6.57
CA SER A 17 13.87 4.70 7.91
C SER A 17 12.63 3.81 7.91
N LEU A 18 11.85 3.81 6.83
CA LEU A 18 10.69 2.92 6.67
C LEU A 18 11.10 1.45 6.58
N ILE A 19 12.25 1.17 5.96
CA ILE A 19 12.81 -0.17 5.84
C ILE A 19 13.37 -0.64 7.19
N ILE A 20 14.28 0.16 7.75
CA ILE A 20 15.10 -0.23 8.90
C ILE A 20 14.30 -0.17 10.21
N GLU A 21 13.57 0.93 10.45
CA GLU A 21 12.89 1.15 11.74
C GLU A 21 11.50 0.51 11.76
N LYS A 22 10.80 0.41 10.62
CA LYS A 22 9.41 -0.06 10.57
C LYS A 22 9.21 -1.40 9.87
N GLY A 23 10.20 -1.94 9.20
CA GLY A 23 10.10 -3.23 8.51
C GLY A 23 8.98 -3.30 7.46
N LEU A 24 8.65 -2.17 6.82
CA LEU A 24 7.53 -2.10 5.89
C LEU A 24 7.83 -2.87 4.60
N SER A 25 6.78 -3.45 4.03
CA SER A 25 6.89 -4.19 2.77
C SER A 25 7.35 -3.28 1.62
N LYS A 26 8.04 -3.87 0.64
CA LYS A 26 8.50 -3.18 -0.58
C LYS A 26 7.38 -2.41 -1.29
N ASN A 27 6.18 -2.99 -1.38
CA ASN A 27 5.02 -2.34 -2.01
C ASN A 27 4.57 -1.10 -1.23
N THR A 28 4.63 -1.15 0.10
CA THR A 28 4.31 0.00 0.96
C THR A 28 5.31 1.12 0.73
N ILE A 29 6.61 0.81 0.71
CA ILE A 29 7.67 1.80 0.50
C ILE A 29 7.54 2.45 -0.88
N GLN A 30 7.29 1.68 -1.93
CA GLN A 30 7.04 2.20 -3.27
C GLN A 30 5.82 3.12 -3.32
N SER A 31 4.76 2.80 -2.55
CA SER A 31 3.59 3.67 -2.44
C SER A 31 3.93 5.01 -1.79
N TYR A 32 4.72 5.00 -0.71
CA TYR A 32 5.21 6.23 -0.08
C TYR A 32 6.09 7.05 -1.03
N GLU A 33 7.05 6.40 -1.71
CA GLU A 33 7.93 7.05 -2.72
C GLU A 33 7.07 7.73 -3.80
N SER A 34 6.08 7.01 -4.32
CA SER A 34 5.18 7.52 -5.37
C SER A 34 4.36 8.73 -4.90
N ASP A 35 3.83 8.69 -3.67
CA ASP A 35 3.02 9.78 -3.12
C ASP A 35 3.86 11.05 -2.87
N ILE A 36 5.07 10.90 -2.32
CA ILE A 36 6.00 12.02 -2.10
C ILE A 36 6.46 12.58 -3.44
N TYR A 37 6.76 11.73 -4.42
CA TYR A 37 7.16 12.15 -5.75
C TYR A 37 6.06 12.97 -6.46
N GLN A 38 4.81 12.58 -6.31
CA GLN A 38 3.68 13.31 -6.89
C GLN A 38 3.52 14.70 -6.26
N LEU A 39 3.65 14.82 -4.93
CA LEU A 39 3.68 16.11 -4.25
C LEU A 39 4.86 16.96 -4.73
N TYR A 40 6.06 16.38 -4.83
CA TYR A 40 7.27 17.06 -5.31
C TYR A 40 7.08 17.62 -6.73
N GLN A 41 6.54 16.81 -7.66
CA GLN A 41 6.26 17.27 -9.02
C GLN A 41 5.24 18.42 -9.05
N TRP A 42 4.15 18.29 -8.30
CA TRP A 42 3.14 19.35 -8.20
C TRP A 42 3.74 20.64 -7.61
N ASN A 43 4.52 20.53 -6.55
CA ASN A 43 5.15 21.66 -5.90
C ASN A 43 6.12 22.41 -6.85
N ILE A 44 6.94 21.69 -7.61
CA ILE A 44 7.82 22.30 -8.62
C ILE A 44 7.02 23.00 -9.71
N SER A 45 5.96 22.38 -10.21
CA SER A 45 5.16 22.97 -11.30
C SER A 45 4.44 24.24 -10.89
N LYS A 46 4.09 24.40 -9.62
CA LYS A 46 3.33 25.55 -9.10
C LYS A 46 4.20 26.60 -8.44
N ASN A 47 5.07 26.22 -7.54
CA ASN A 47 5.70 27.14 -6.59
C ASN A 47 7.24 27.11 -6.61
N LYS A 48 7.85 26.10 -7.23
CA LYS A 48 9.33 25.90 -7.26
C LYS A 48 10.00 25.92 -5.87
N LYS A 49 9.26 25.61 -4.81
CA LYS A 49 9.78 25.59 -3.44
C LYS A 49 10.49 24.28 -3.13
N ARG A 50 11.41 24.30 -2.16
CA ARG A 50 11.91 23.07 -1.56
C ARG A 50 10.80 22.35 -0.81
N ILE A 51 10.86 21.03 -0.71
CA ILE A 51 9.83 20.23 -0.02
C ILE A 51 9.70 20.61 1.46
N THR A 52 10.78 21.09 2.08
CA THR A 52 10.80 21.59 3.46
C THR A 52 10.16 22.97 3.64
N GLU A 53 9.90 23.69 2.56
CA GLU A 53 9.29 25.03 2.58
C GLU A 53 7.78 24.99 2.35
N ILE A 54 7.21 23.81 2.16
CA ILE A 54 5.78 23.62 1.99
C ILE A 54 5.03 24.02 3.25
N LYS A 55 4.05 24.92 3.11
CA LYS A 55 3.22 25.44 4.20
C LYS A 55 1.81 24.85 4.15
N LYS A 56 1.02 25.08 5.20
CA LYS A 56 -0.37 24.63 5.31
C LYS A 56 -1.26 25.09 4.13
N ILE A 57 -1.01 26.28 3.58
CA ILE A 57 -1.74 26.76 2.39
C ILE A 57 -1.43 25.92 1.14
N ASP A 58 -0.18 25.54 0.95
CA ASP A 58 0.24 24.71 -0.19
C ASP A 58 -0.38 23.31 -0.08
N THR A 59 -0.50 22.75 1.13
CA THR A 59 -1.14 21.43 1.32
C THR A 59 -2.63 21.45 1.01
N SER A 60 -3.35 22.52 1.36
CA SER A 60 -4.76 22.67 1.00
C SER A 60 -4.94 22.78 -0.51
N GLN A 61 -4.07 23.52 -1.21
CA GLN A 61 -4.08 23.60 -2.67
C GLN A 61 -3.75 22.26 -3.33
N TYR A 62 -2.81 21.50 -2.76
CA TYR A 62 -2.48 20.17 -3.26
C TYR A 62 -3.64 19.19 -3.10
N ILE A 63 -4.34 19.23 -1.96
CA ILE A 63 -5.52 18.39 -1.73
C ILE A 63 -6.63 18.73 -2.73
N SER A 64 -6.88 20.02 -2.97
CA SER A 64 -7.84 20.46 -4.00
C SER A 64 -7.42 19.96 -5.39
N TYR A 65 -6.13 19.99 -5.70
CA TYR A 65 -5.60 19.42 -6.94
C TYR A 65 -5.84 17.91 -7.03
N LEU A 66 -5.64 17.14 -5.95
CA LEU A 66 -5.92 15.70 -5.95
C LEU A 66 -7.40 15.40 -6.25
N PHE A 67 -8.32 16.22 -5.73
CA PHE A 67 -9.75 16.08 -6.05
C PHE A 67 -10.07 16.45 -7.50
N SER A 68 -9.42 17.45 -8.07
CA SER A 68 -9.60 17.82 -9.49
C SER A 68 -9.13 16.72 -10.45
N GLN A 69 -8.29 15.78 -10.00
CA GLN A 69 -7.87 14.59 -10.74
C GLN A 69 -8.86 13.42 -10.63
N ASN A 70 -10.08 13.63 -10.13
CA ASN A 70 -11.12 12.62 -9.95
C ASN A 70 -10.67 11.42 -9.10
N LEU A 71 -9.73 11.62 -8.17
CA LEU A 71 -9.30 10.56 -7.26
C LEU A 71 -10.37 10.25 -6.22
N LYS A 72 -10.58 8.95 -5.96
CA LYS A 72 -11.49 8.51 -4.88
C LYS A 72 -10.98 9.00 -3.52
N SER A 73 -11.90 9.36 -2.62
CA SER A 73 -11.59 9.82 -1.24
C SER A 73 -10.64 8.87 -0.50
N THR A 74 -10.77 7.56 -0.71
CA THR A 74 -9.86 6.56 -0.13
C THR A 74 -8.42 6.72 -0.60
N SER A 75 -8.22 7.02 -1.88
CA SER A 75 -6.89 7.26 -2.46
C SER A 75 -6.29 8.58 -1.97
N VAL A 76 -7.11 9.64 -1.88
CA VAL A 76 -6.70 10.94 -1.33
C VAL A 76 -6.28 10.78 0.13
N ASN A 77 -7.09 10.08 0.95
CA ASN A 77 -6.79 9.82 2.35
C ASN A 77 -5.49 9.04 2.54
N ARG A 78 -5.25 8.01 1.73
CA ARG A 78 -4.00 7.27 1.75
C ARG A 78 -2.80 8.17 1.46
N LYS A 79 -2.89 9.02 0.43
CA LYS A 79 -1.84 9.98 0.08
C LYS A 79 -1.57 10.98 1.20
N ILE A 80 -2.61 11.55 1.80
CA ILE A 80 -2.48 12.48 2.94
C ILE A 80 -1.78 11.78 4.12
N SER A 81 -2.15 10.52 4.43
CA SER A 81 -1.53 9.74 5.51
C SER A 81 -0.04 9.49 5.26
N SER A 82 0.32 9.13 4.02
CA SER A 82 1.69 8.94 3.59
C SER A 82 2.52 10.24 3.73
N LEU A 83 1.99 11.36 3.24
CA LEU A 83 2.64 12.66 3.35
C LEU A 83 2.74 13.14 4.80
N LYS A 84 1.69 12.96 5.60
CA LYS A 84 1.73 13.27 7.04
C LYS A 84 2.85 12.51 7.74
N THR A 85 3.06 11.25 7.40
CA THR A 85 4.15 10.43 7.95
C THR A 85 5.52 10.96 7.53
N PHE A 86 5.68 11.34 6.26
CA PHE A 86 6.92 11.94 5.76
C PHE A 86 7.25 13.25 6.45
N PHE A 87 6.29 14.18 6.57
CA PHE A 87 6.50 15.45 7.24
C PHE A 87 6.71 15.30 8.75
N ASN A 88 6.12 14.29 9.41
CA ASN A 88 6.46 13.95 10.79
C ASN A 88 7.92 13.48 10.94
N PHE A 89 8.43 12.73 9.97
CA PHE A 89 9.85 12.37 9.95
C PHE A 89 10.75 13.63 9.83
N LEU A 90 10.42 14.56 8.92
CA LEU A 90 11.17 15.82 8.80
C LEU A 90 11.12 16.65 10.09
N LEU A 91 9.96 16.70 10.75
CA LEU A 91 9.79 17.37 12.04
C LEU A 91 10.65 16.72 13.14
N LYS A 92 10.65 15.38 13.23
CA LYS A 92 11.50 14.62 14.16
C LYS A 92 12.99 14.89 13.94
N LYS A 93 13.39 15.06 12.68
CA LYS A 93 14.77 15.43 12.30
C LYS A 93 15.07 16.93 12.47
N LYS A 94 14.13 17.74 12.97
CA LYS A 94 14.25 19.20 13.13
C LYS A 94 14.55 19.95 11.82
N LEU A 95 14.14 19.40 10.68
CA LEU A 95 14.31 20.00 9.36
C LEU A 95 13.17 20.98 9.01
N ILE A 96 12.06 20.89 9.75
CA ILE A 96 10.91 21.79 9.69
C ILE A 96 10.41 22.05 11.11
N ASN A 97 9.69 23.17 11.31
CA ASN A 97 9.18 23.58 12.61
C ASN A 97 7.76 23.05 12.88
N ALA A 98 7.01 22.68 11.85
CA ALA A 98 5.65 22.14 11.97
C ALA A 98 5.34 21.23 10.80
N ASN A 99 4.47 20.24 11.02
CA ASN A 99 3.99 19.39 9.93
C ASN A 99 2.82 20.09 9.21
N PRO A 100 2.97 20.47 7.92
CA PRO A 100 1.92 21.19 7.20
C PRO A 100 0.66 20.33 6.93
N PHE A 101 0.76 19.00 7.07
CA PHE A 101 -0.37 18.08 6.93
C PHE A 101 -1.02 17.69 8.27
N ALA A 102 -0.57 18.24 9.43
CA ALA A 102 -1.03 17.79 10.75
C ALA A 102 -2.55 17.91 10.91
N ASP A 103 -3.13 19.05 10.56
CA ASP A 103 -4.54 19.41 10.80
C ASP A 103 -5.43 19.17 9.57
N GLN A 104 -4.95 18.44 8.55
CA GLN A 104 -5.75 18.20 7.36
C GLN A 104 -6.92 17.27 7.69
N ILE A 105 -8.12 17.77 7.45
CA ILE A 105 -9.35 17.00 7.61
C ILE A 105 -9.40 15.97 6.48
N MET A 106 -9.45 14.70 6.86
CA MET A 106 -9.59 13.63 5.89
C MET A 106 -11.02 13.56 5.36
N PRO A 107 -11.22 13.49 4.03
CA PRO A 107 -12.53 13.26 3.47
C PRO A 107 -13.19 12.03 4.07
N LYS A 108 -14.49 12.14 4.38
CA LYS A 108 -15.28 11.00 4.87
C LYS A 108 -15.21 9.87 3.84
N LYS A 109 -14.84 8.68 4.29
CA LYS A 109 -14.92 7.48 3.46
C LYS A 109 -16.41 7.12 3.29
N PRO A 110 -16.87 6.86 2.07
CA PRO A 110 -18.17 6.24 1.92
C PRO A 110 -18.18 4.90 2.66
N ILE A 111 -19.21 4.63 3.42
CA ILE A 111 -19.41 3.33 4.05
C ILE A 111 -19.67 2.34 2.93
N SER A 112 -18.68 1.52 2.63
CA SER A 112 -18.84 0.42 1.69
C SER A 112 -19.18 -0.81 2.51
N LEU A 113 -20.39 -1.30 2.39
CA LEU A 113 -20.74 -2.61 2.91
C LEU A 113 -19.90 -3.66 2.14
N PRO A 114 -19.31 -4.64 2.84
CA PRO A 114 -18.66 -5.75 2.17
C PRO A 114 -19.66 -6.43 1.22
N LYS A 115 -19.27 -6.58 -0.04
CA LYS A 115 -20.04 -7.40 -0.98
C LYS A 115 -19.73 -8.86 -0.65
N SER A 116 -20.60 -9.52 0.09
CA SER A 116 -20.53 -10.97 0.24
C SER A 116 -20.96 -11.64 -1.05
N ILE A 117 -20.27 -12.69 -1.43
CA ILE A 117 -20.67 -13.60 -2.50
C ILE A 117 -21.67 -14.57 -1.88
N SER A 118 -22.74 -14.96 -2.59
CA SER A 118 -23.68 -15.97 -2.12
C SER A 118 -23.03 -17.36 -2.07
N GLU A 119 -23.53 -18.25 -1.22
CA GLU A 119 -23.04 -19.62 -1.13
C GLU A 119 -23.12 -20.34 -2.49
N ASP A 120 -24.23 -20.18 -3.21
CA ASP A 120 -24.41 -20.74 -4.55
C ASP A 120 -23.35 -20.24 -5.55
N ASP A 121 -22.98 -18.95 -5.48
CA ASP A 121 -21.97 -18.41 -6.37
C ASP A 121 -20.55 -18.88 -5.97
N VAL A 122 -20.31 -19.15 -4.68
CA VAL A 122 -19.07 -19.79 -4.24
C VAL A 122 -18.96 -21.21 -4.80
N VAL A 123 -20.02 -22.01 -4.72
CA VAL A 123 -20.06 -23.37 -5.29
C VAL A 123 -19.77 -23.32 -6.79
N LYS A 124 -20.46 -22.45 -7.53
CA LYS A 124 -20.22 -22.26 -8.97
C LYS A 124 -18.77 -21.85 -9.27
N LEU A 125 -18.17 -21.00 -8.45
CA LEU A 125 -16.77 -20.58 -8.61
C LEU A 125 -15.81 -21.75 -8.39
N LEU A 126 -16.04 -22.59 -7.38
CA LEU A 126 -15.23 -23.75 -7.08
C LEU A 126 -15.33 -24.84 -8.17
N ASP A 127 -16.47 -24.95 -8.83
CA ASP A 127 -16.72 -25.92 -9.89
C ASP A 127 -16.38 -25.40 -11.30
N ALA A 128 -16.05 -24.13 -11.45
CA ALA A 128 -15.72 -23.53 -12.74
C ALA A 128 -14.49 -24.15 -13.45
N PRO A 129 -13.38 -24.48 -12.74
CA PRO A 129 -12.23 -25.09 -13.38
C PRO A 129 -12.53 -26.56 -13.79
N LYS A 130 -12.31 -26.85 -15.08
CA LYS A 130 -12.49 -28.20 -15.61
C LYS A 130 -11.31 -29.12 -15.26
N PRO A 131 -11.53 -30.27 -14.58
CA PRO A 131 -10.44 -31.13 -14.12
C PRO A 131 -9.80 -32.01 -15.22
N ASP A 132 -10.18 -31.82 -16.47
CA ASP A 132 -9.70 -32.55 -17.65
C ASP A 132 -8.34 -32.06 -18.17
N SER A 133 -7.76 -31.01 -17.55
CA SER A 133 -6.45 -30.47 -17.85
C SER A 133 -5.62 -30.25 -16.59
N LEU A 134 -4.29 -30.28 -16.73
CA LEU A 134 -3.37 -29.98 -15.61
C LEU A 134 -3.59 -28.56 -15.03
N ILE A 135 -3.94 -27.61 -15.91
CA ILE A 135 -4.25 -26.23 -15.50
C ILE A 135 -5.55 -26.20 -14.69
N GLY A 136 -6.60 -26.88 -15.17
CA GLY A 136 -7.87 -26.96 -14.47
C GLY A 136 -7.77 -27.63 -13.11
N LEU A 137 -7.01 -28.74 -13.02
CA LEU A 137 -6.70 -29.38 -11.72
C LEU A 137 -5.99 -28.45 -10.75
N ARG A 138 -4.96 -27.76 -11.23
CA ARG A 138 -4.24 -26.76 -10.43
C ARG A 138 -5.17 -25.65 -9.95
N ASP A 139 -5.96 -25.08 -10.84
CA ASP A 139 -6.83 -23.94 -10.53
C ASP A 139 -7.94 -24.36 -9.56
N LYS A 140 -8.50 -25.57 -9.69
CA LYS A 140 -9.46 -26.14 -8.74
C LYS A 140 -8.83 -26.30 -7.35
N ALA A 141 -7.66 -26.90 -7.26
CA ALA A 141 -6.95 -27.07 -5.98
C ALA A 141 -6.62 -25.73 -5.31
N MET A 142 -6.22 -24.72 -6.10
CA MET A 142 -5.97 -23.38 -5.59
C MET A 142 -7.24 -22.70 -5.04
N LEU A 143 -8.37 -22.83 -5.73
CA LEU A 143 -9.64 -22.26 -5.28
C LEU A 143 -10.15 -22.96 -4.01
N GLU A 144 -10.09 -24.29 -3.96
CA GLU A 144 -10.47 -25.08 -2.78
C GLU A 144 -9.59 -24.71 -1.57
N LEU A 145 -8.28 -24.55 -1.77
CA LEU A 145 -7.37 -24.15 -0.70
C LEU A 145 -7.65 -22.72 -0.22
N LEU A 146 -7.94 -21.77 -1.13
CA LEU A 146 -8.34 -20.41 -0.77
C LEU A 146 -9.62 -20.41 0.08
N TYR A 147 -10.62 -21.20 -0.33
CA TYR A 147 -11.89 -21.26 0.37
C TYR A 147 -11.75 -21.92 1.74
N ALA A 148 -11.04 -23.05 1.82
CA ALA A 148 -10.87 -23.79 3.07
C ALA A 148 -10.00 -23.06 4.12
N SER A 149 -8.96 -22.33 3.67
CA SER A 149 -7.98 -21.73 4.58
C SER A 149 -8.10 -20.22 4.76
N GLY A 150 -8.83 -19.53 3.85
CA GLY A 150 -8.94 -18.06 3.87
C GLY A 150 -7.61 -17.33 3.62
N VAL A 151 -6.59 -17.99 3.11
CA VAL A 151 -5.31 -17.37 2.75
C VAL A 151 -5.49 -16.35 1.64
N ARG A 152 -4.64 -15.31 1.60
CA ARG A 152 -4.67 -14.34 0.50
C ARG A 152 -4.09 -14.95 -0.77
N ILE A 153 -4.57 -14.49 -1.95
CA ILE A 153 -4.03 -14.94 -3.25
C ILE A 153 -2.50 -14.78 -3.31
N SER A 154 -1.96 -13.69 -2.78
CA SER A 154 -0.51 -13.46 -2.73
C SER A 154 0.23 -14.45 -1.82
N GLU A 155 -0.41 -14.97 -0.80
CA GLU A 155 0.13 -16.00 0.08
C GLU A 155 0.06 -17.37 -0.62
N LEU A 156 -1.10 -17.68 -1.23
CA LEU A 156 -1.30 -18.91 -1.97
C LEU A 156 -0.25 -19.11 -3.08
N VAL A 157 -0.03 -18.12 -3.95
CA VAL A 157 0.92 -18.24 -5.06
C VAL A 157 2.38 -18.33 -4.62
N ASN A 158 2.68 -18.03 -3.35
CA ASN A 158 4.00 -18.14 -2.75
C ASN A 158 4.15 -19.36 -1.84
N ILE A 159 3.13 -20.22 -1.73
CA ILE A 159 3.23 -21.48 -0.99
C ILE A 159 4.30 -22.35 -1.64
N LYS A 160 5.27 -22.77 -0.83
CA LYS A 160 6.28 -23.74 -1.25
C LYS A 160 5.88 -25.12 -0.72
N SER A 161 6.00 -26.14 -1.55
CA SER A 161 5.87 -27.52 -1.09
C SER A 161 6.96 -27.80 -0.05
N VAL A 162 6.57 -28.12 1.17
CA VAL A 162 7.49 -28.58 2.22
C VAL A 162 7.29 -30.08 2.39
N SER A 163 8.38 -30.83 2.33
CA SER A 163 8.35 -32.25 2.63
C SER A 163 8.15 -32.45 4.15
N TYR A 164 7.04 -33.05 4.55
CA TYR A 164 6.71 -33.35 5.95
C TYR A 164 7.47 -34.55 6.53
N THR A 165 8.70 -34.79 6.11
CA THR A 165 9.49 -35.92 6.60
C THR A 165 9.85 -35.85 8.09
N HIS A 166 9.70 -34.68 8.74
CA HIS A 166 10.04 -34.50 10.15
C HIS A 166 8.88 -34.60 11.14
N LEU A 167 7.62 -34.73 10.71
CA LEU A 167 6.47 -34.81 11.63
C LEU A 167 6.13 -36.23 12.11
N ARG A 168 6.79 -37.28 11.57
CA ARG A 168 6.57 -38.67 12.00
C ARG A 168 7.44 -39.13 13.20
N ALA A 169 8.30 -38.28 13.73
CA ALA A 169 9.24 -38.68 14.77
C ALA A 169 8.71 -38.55 16.23
N HIS A 170 7.48 -38.06 16.42
CA HIS A 170 6.94 -37.85 17.77
C HIS A 170 5.69 -38.66 18.15
N GLU A 171 5.24 -39.61 17.31
CA GLU A 171 4.06 -40.44 17.62
C GLU A 171 4.38 -41.91 17.97
N THR A 172 5.64 -42.24 18.25
CA THR A 172 5.99 -43.59 18.80
C THR A 172 6.90 -43.43 20.01
N GLY A 173 6.26 -43.25 21.16
CA GLY A 173 6.86 -43.29 22.46
C GLY A 173 5.80 -43.53 23.52
#